data_aff30591ca789900e00080e214644063
#
_entry.id   aff30591ca789900e00080e214644063
#
_cell.length_a   1.000
_cell.length_b   1.000
_cell.length_c   1.000
_cell.angle_alpha   90.00
_cell.angle_beta   90.00
_cell.angle_gamma   90.00
#
_symmetry.space_group_name_H-M   'P 1'
#
loop_
_entity.id
_entity.type
_entity.pdbx_description
1 polymer ?
#
loop_
_entity_poly.entity_id
_entity_poly.type
_entity_poly.pdbx_seq_one_letter_code
_entity_poly.pdbx_strand_id
1 'polypeptide(L)'
;MEKITLAKEVVEEKMTGLENKVLYVDMDGVLARWEDASYRDVSSEGFFLSRKPELNLIDAVRLIFELDMDVHILSSVLDNEYAIKEKKEWLRFWLPWLPECCCHFISYGSVKMPLCREKIAYLLDDYIRNLVHWSGVGIKFCTEYNDSRGSWDGHRIYATDTPPEMAKKILMIMKMDYKGGYGMLQMQSSEITLLERPNVEKNS
;
A
#
# COMPACT_ATOMS: atom_id res chain seq x y z
N MET A 1 23.61 -15.18 2.17
CA MET A 1 24.25 -14.31 1.17
C MET A 1 23.95 -14.73 -0.27
N GLU A 2 24.07 -16.02 -0.64
CA GLU A 2 23.79 -16.50 -2.02
C GLU A 2 22.39 -16.22 -2.55
N LYS A 3 21.33 -16.31 -1.74
CA LYS A 3 19.95 -16.04 -2.17
C LYS A 3 19.69 -14.57 -2.53
N ILE A 4 20.40 -13.64 -1.90
CA ILE A 4 20.30 -12.20 -2.19
C ILE A 4 21.04 -11.88 -3.49
N THR A 5 22.17 -12.54 -3.76
CA THR A 5 22.95 -12.35 -4.98
C THR A 5 22.19 -12.83 -6.21
N LEU A 6 21.52 -13.98 -6.14
CA LEU A 6 20.72 -14.52 -7.25
C LEU A 6 19.49 -13.63 -7.56
N ALA A 7 18.88 -13.04 -6.54
CA ALA A 7 17.78 -12.09 -6.73
C ALA A 7 18.27 -10.80 -7.41
N LYS A 8 19.45 -10.30 -7.07
CA LYS A 8 20.06 -9.13 -7.73
C LYS A 8 20.36 -9.38 -9.20
N GLU A 9 21.00 -10.49 -9.55
CA GLU A 9 21.34 -10.85 -10.94
C GLU A 9 20.10 -10.97 -11.84
N VAL A 10 19.00 -11.52 -11.33
CA VAL A 10 17.74 -11.65 -12.10
C VAL A 10 17.05 -10.30 -12.29
N VAL A 11 17.34 -9.31 -11.45
CA VAL A 11 16.67 -8.01 -11.44
C VAL A 11 17.49 -6.93 -12.17
N GLU A 12 18.83 -6.97 -12.11
CA GLU A 12 19.70 -5.97 -12.76
C GLU A 12 19.53 -5.90 -14.28
N GLU A 13 19.25 -7.00 -14.96
CA GLU A 13 19.02 -7.06 -16.41
C GLU A 13 17.72 -6.37 -16.87
N LYS A 14 16.92 -5.84 -15.93
CA LYS A 14 15.55 -5.39 -16.21
C LYS A 14 15.16 -4.01 -15.67
N MET A 15 16.08 -3.17 -15.25
CA MET A 15 15.78 -1.87 -14.63
C MET A 15 15.39 -0.73 -15.61
N THR A 16 15.54 -0.95 -16.92
CA THR A 16 15.13 0.07 -17.92
C THR A 16 13.61 0.31 -17.88
N GLY A 17 13.20 1.56 -17.70
CA GLY A 17 11.79 1.98 -17.72
C GLY A 17 11.14 2.12 -16.34
N LEU A 18 11.94 2.10 -15.25
CA LEU A 18 11.45 2.31 -13.88
C LEU A 18 11.85 3.68 -13.30
N GLU A 19 12.69 4.44 -13.97
CA GLU A 19 13.30 5.68 -13.48
C GLU A 19 12.28 6.79 -13.14
N ASN A 20 11.12 6.74 -13.77
CA ASN A 20 10.04 7.71 -13.55
C ASN A 20 8.85 7.11 -12.81
N LYS A 21 9.09 6.16 -11.88
CA LYS A 21 8.04 5.45 -11.15
C LYS A 21 8.30 5.51 -9.66
N VAL A 22 7.21 5.55 -8.88
CA VAL A 22 7.25 5.57 -7.42
C VAL A 22 6.25 4.57 -6.84
N LEU A 23 6.70 3.81 -5.85
CA LEU A 23 5.88 2.86 -5.10
C LEU A 23 5.50 3.47 -3.75
N TYR A 24 4.21 3.66 -3.52
CA TYR A 24 3.65 3.95 -2.21
C TYR A 24 3.13 2.66 -1.58
N VAL A 25 3.47 2.44 -0.32
CA VAL A 25 3.05 1.26 0.44
C VAL A 25 2.27 1.73 1.67
N ASP A 26 1.08 1.18 1.87
CA ASP A 26 0.33 1.43 3.11
C ASP A 26 0.98 0.69 4.29
N MET A 27 0.65 1.14 5.50
CA MET A 27 1.14 0.50 6.71
C MET A 27 0.13 -0.50 7.28
N ASP A 28 -1.08 -0.04 7.57
CA ASP A 28 -2.09 -0.80 8.32
C ASP A 28 -2.77 -1.85 7.42
N GLY A 29 -2.69 -3.12 7.78
CA GLY A 29 -3.20 -4.21 6.93
C GLY A 29 -2.27 -4.61 5.78
N VAL A 30 -1.12 -3.93 5.64
CA VAL A 30 -0.11 -4.15 4.61
C VAL A 30 1.23 -4.50 5.24
N LEU A 31 1.99 -3.53 5.75
CA LEU A 31 3.26 -3.78 6.45
C LEU A 31 3.04 -4.25 7.89
N ALA A 32 2.06 -3.66 8.57
CA ALA A 32 1.62 -4.03 9.91
C ALA A 32 0.32 -4.83 9.81
N ARG A 33 0.30 -6.05 10.32
CA ARG A 33 -0.86 -6.93 10.27
C ARG A 33 -2.05 -6.30 10.97
N TRP A 34 -3.17 -6.28 10.27
CA TRP A 34 -4.43 -5.79 10.78
C TRP A 34 -5.34 -6.98 11.08
N GLU A 35 -5.22 -7.52 12.28
CA GLU A 35 -6.16 -8.48 12.85
C GLU A 35 -7.44 -7.73 13.28
N ASP A 36 -8.51 -8.42 13.64
CA ASP A 36 -9.78 -7.79 14.02
C ASP A 36 -9.61 -6.82 15.21
N ALA A 37 -9.30 -5.55 14.88
CA ALA A 37 -9.16 -4.47 15.83
C ALA A 37 -10.44 -3.63 15.88
N SER A 38 -10.95 -3.38 17.08
CA SER A 38 -12.07 -2.45 17.26
C SER A 38 -11.59 -1.00 17.19
N TYR A 39 -12.52 -0.06 16.94
CA TYR A 39 -12.20 1.37 16.99
C TYR A 39 -11.61 1.80 18.35
N ARG A 40 -12.05 1.16 19.45
CA ARG A 40 -11.51 1.43 20.79
C ARG A 40 -10.04 1.02 20.88
N ASP A 41 -9.68 -0.13 20.32
CA ASP A 41 -8.30 -0.62 20.35
C ASP A 41 -7.38 0.31 19.57
N VAL A 42 -7.79 0.72 18.38
CA VAL A 42 -7.03 1.64 17.51
C VAL A 42 -6.78 3.01 18.16
N SER A 43 -7.66 3.42 19.07
CA SER A 43 -7.55 4.69 19.79
C SER A 43 -6.74 4.59 21.10
N SER A 44 -6.25 3.40 21.44
CA SER A 44 -5.51 3.16 22.68
C SER A 44 -4.01 3.34 22.49
N GLU A 45 -3.34 3.85 23.52
CA GLU A 45 -1.87 3.93 23.55
C GLU A 45 -1.24 2.54 23.43
N GLY A 46 -0.17 2.43 22.65
CA GLY A 46 0.54 1.17 22.40
C GLY A 46 -0.06 0.31 21.29
N PHE A 47 -1.21 0.67 20.74
CA PHE A 47 -1.88 -0.13 19.72
C PHE A 47 -0.99 -0.36 18.51
N PHE A 48 -0.49 0.70 17.87
CA PHE A 48 0.32 0.58 16.64
C PHE A 48 1.68 -0.06 16.92
N LEU A 49 2.28 0.18 18.09
CA LEU A 49 3.53 -0.47 18.50
C LEU A 49 3.38 -1.99 18.67
N SER A 50 2.21 -2.45 19.07
CA SER A 50 1.92 -3.88 19.29
C SER A 50 1.66 -4.66 17.99
N ARG A 51 1.52 -3.99 16.84
CA ARG A 51 1.20 -4.67 15.58
C ARG A 51 2.34 -5.53 15.11
N LYS A 52 2.02 -6.79 14.74
CA LYS A 52 2.97 -7.71 14.16
C LYS A 52 3.33 -7.29 12.74
N PRO A 53 4.59 -7.39 12.33
CA PRO A 53 5.01 -7.07 10.97
C PRO A 53 4.57 -8.15 9.97
N GLU A 54 4.31 -7.77 8.75
CA GLU A 54 4.24 -8.67 7.60
C GLU A 54 5.66 -8.84 7.02
N LEU A 55 6.43 -9.73 7.63
CA LEU A 55 7.88 -9.85 7.37
C LEU A 55 8.20 -10.11 5.91
N ASN A 56 7.42 -10.99 5.24
CA ASN A 56 7.65 -11.30 3.83
C ASN A 56 7.51 -10.05 2.95
N LEU A 57 6.53 -9.21 3.25
CA LEU A 57 6.34 -7.98 2.49
C LEU A 57 7.41 -6.94 2.81
N ILE A 58 7.80 -6.79 4.08
CA ILE A 58 8.88 -5.88 4.48
C ILE A 58 10.18 -6.25 3.74
N ASP A 59 10.51 -7.53 3.69
CA ASP A 59 11.69 -8.00 2.95
C ASP A 59 11.55 -7.78 1.44
N ALA A 60 10.35 -7.97 0.87
CA ALA A 60 10.09 -7.69 -0.54
C ALA A 60 10.25 -6.19 -0.87
N VAL A 61 9.71 -5.32 -0.03
CA VAL A 61 9.83 -3.85 -0.20
C VAL A 61 11.28 -3.41 -0.03
N ARG A 62 12.02 -4.03 0.89
CA ARG A 62 13.46 -3.80 1.04
C ARG A 62 14.24 -4.18 -0.22
N LEU A 63 13.96 -5.35 -0.81
CA LEU A 63 14.58 -5.76 -2.07
C LEU A 63 14.33 -4.73 -3.19
N ILE A 64 13.11 -4.18 -3.28
CA ILE A 64 12.76 -3.15 -4.25
C ILE A 64 13.55 -1.86 -3.97
N PHE A 65 13.65 -1.44 -2.71
CA PHE A 65 14.40 -0.25 -2.30
C PHE A 65 15.90 -0.39 -2.59
N GLU A 66 16.49 -1.57 -2.33
CA GLU A 66 17.91 -1.86 -2.61
C GLU A 66 18.25 -1.85 -4.12
N LEU A 67 17.25 -1.80 -4.98
CA LEU A 67 17.38 -1.60 -6.42
C LEU A 67 17.24 -0.14 -6.86
N ASP A 68 17.44 0.80 -5.93
CA ASP A 68 17.31 2.24 -6.16
C ASP A 68 15.91 2.68 -6.65
N MET A 69 14.88 1.87 -6.36
CA MET A 69 13.50 2.27 -6.63
C MET A 69 13.03 3.30 -5.60
N ASP A 70 12.26 4.27 -6.08
CA ASP A 70 11.63 5.27 -5.23
C ASP A 70 10.46 4.65 -4.45
N VAL A 71 10.67 4.42 -3.16
CA VAL A 71 9.71 3.76 -2.26
C VAL A 71 9.32 4.69 -1.12
N HIS A 72 8.03 4.87 -0.91
CA HIS A 72 7.45 5.66 0.16
C HIS A 72 6.39 4.89 0.93
N ILE A 73 6.29 5.17 2.22
CA ILE A 73 5.15 4.74 3.04
C ILE A 73 4.10 5.86 3.04
N LEU A 74 2.83 5.50 2.83
CA LEU A 74 1.71 6.43 2.84
C LEU A 74 0.57 5.86 3.70
N SER A 75 0.51 6.27 4.96
CA SER A 75 -0.42 5.74 5.95
C SER A 75 -1.41 6.78 6.44
N SER A 76 -2.65 6.35 6.67
CA SER A 76 -3.68 7.17 7.32
C SER A 76 -3.50 7.14 8.84
N VAL A 77 -3.72 8.26 9.52
CA VAL A 77 -3.63 8.35 10.98
C VAL A 77 -4.91 8.93 11.57
N LEU A 78 -5.32 8.37 12.69
CA LEU A 78 -6.38 8.94 13.52
C LEU A 78 -5.89 10.23 14.17
N ASP A 79 -6.83 11.14 14.42
CA ASP A 79 -6.56 12.37 15.17
C ASP A 79 -6.48 12.05 16.68
N ASN A 80 -5.37 11.44 17.07
CA ASN A 80 -5.01 11.21 18.46
C ASN A 80 -3.50 11.40 18.65
N GLU A 81 -3.09 11.62 19.91
CA GLU A 81 -1.70 11.94 20.26
C GLU A 81 -0.71 10.78 20.05
N TYR A 82 -1.20 9.54 19.98
CA TYR A 82 -0.35 8.35 19.91
C TYR A 82 -0.07 7.92 18.46
N ALA A 83 -1.06 8.00 17.57
CA ALA A 83 -1.03 7.33 16.28
C ALA A 83 0.21 7.64 15.44
N ILE A 84 0.53 8.92 15.22
CA ILE A 84 1.70 9.32 14.42
C ILE A 84 3.00 8.89 15.10
N LYS A 85 3.10 9.11 16.41
CA LYS A 85 4.32 8.80 17.17
C LYS A 85 4.61 7.29 17.12
N GLU A 86 3.62 6.48 17.42
CA GLU A 86 3.74 5.02 17.44
C GLU A 86 4.02 4.43 16.07
N LYS A 87 3.33 4.91 15.03
CA LYS A 87 3.61 4.47 13.65
C LYS A 87 5.02 4.81 13.21
N LYS A 88 5.52 6.02 13.52
CA LYS A 88 6.91 6.39 13.24
C LYS A 88 7.91 5.49 13.97
N GLU A 89 7.66 5.20 15.24
CA GLU A 89 8.51 4.33 16.05
C GLU A 89 8.50 2.90 15.51
N TRP A 90 7.31 2.37 15.16
CA TRP A 90 7.16 1.06 14.54
C TRP A 90 7.92 0.98 13.20
N LEU A 91 7.79 1.99 12.32
CA LEU A 91 8.50 2.04 11.06
C LEU A 91 10.02 2.12 11.25
N ARG A 92 10.52 2.93 12.18
CA ARG A 92 11.95 2.97 12.49
C ARG A 92 12.51 1.62 12.96
N PHE A 93 11.72 0.88 13.70
CA PHE A 93 12.13 -0.43 14.21
C PHE A 93 12.15 -1.50 13.12
N TRP A 94 11.08 -1.58 12.30
CA TRP A 94 10.93 -2.64 11.30
C TRP A 94 11.54 -2.31 9.93
N LEU A 95 11.62 -1.03 9.57
CA LEU A 95 12.19 -0.54 8.32
C LEU A 95 13.36 0.44 8.56
N PRO A 96 14.40 0.06 9.34
CA PRO A 96 15.50 0.98 9.67
C PRO A 96 16.33 1.43 8.46
N TRP A 97 16.17 0.77 7.33
CA TRP A 97 16.81 1.08 6.06
C TRP A 97 16.06 2.15 5.25
N LEU A 98 14.79 2.45 5.60
CA LEU A 98 13.98 3.45 4.89
C LEU A 98 14.12 4.83 5.57
N PRO A 99 14.53 5.89 4.84
CA PRO A 99 14.61 7.24 5.41
C PRO A 99 13.26 7.75 5.92
N GLU A 100 13.27 8.47 7.04
CA GLU A 100 12.03 9.00 7.64
C GLU A 100 11.30 9.97 6.69
N CYS A 101 12.03 10.69 5.81
CA CYS A 101 11.43 11.56 4.80
C CYS A 101 10.61 10.82 3.74
N CYS A 102 10.75 9.50 3.64
CA CYS A 102 9.93 8.64 2.79
C CYS A 102 8.67 8.13 3.50
N CYS A 103 8.42 8.52 4.76
CA CYS A 103 7.26 8.10 5.53
C CYS A 103 6.25 9.25 5.66
N HIS A 104 5.08 9.08 5.05
CA HIS A 104 4.05 10.13 4.98
C HIS A 104 2.78 9.69 5.71
N PHE A 105 2.19 10.64 6.43
CA PHE A 105 0.98 10.42 7.21
C PHE A 105 -0.08 11.42 6.78
N ILE A 106 -1.28 10.92 6.50
CA ILE A 106 -2.45 11.72 6.15
C ILE A 106 -3.55 11.49 7.18
N SER A 107 -4.44 12.46 7.35
CA SER A 107 -5.57 12.32 8.27
C SER A 107 -6.49 11.19 7.84
N TYR A 108 -7.01 10.43 8.81
CA TYR A 108 -8.00 9.38 8.57
C TYR A 108 -9.22 9.94 7.81
N GLY A 109 -9.69 9.19 6.84
CA GLY A 109 -10.80 9.63 5.96
C GLY A 109 -10.39 10.49 4.78
N SER A 110 -9.16 11.00 4.74
CA SER A 110 -8.62 11.68 3.56
C SER A 110 -8.34 10.68 2.43
N VAL A 111 -8.50 11.15 1.19
CA VAL A 111 -8.12 10.36 0.01
C VAL A 111 -6.61 10.33 -0.11
N LYS A 112 -6.03 9.15 -0.27
CA LYS A 112 -4.62 9.00 -0.59
C LYS A 112 -4.35 9.54 -2.00
N MET A 113 -3.33 10.40 -2.12
CA MET A 113 -2.91 11.00 -3.38
C MET A 113 -1.41 10.86 -3.56
N PRO A 114 -0.90 10.68 -4.80
CA PRO A 114 0.53 10.73 -5.06
C PRO A 114 1.13 12.07 -4.64
N LEU A 115 2.25 12.02 -3.92
CA LEU A 115 2.95 13.21 -3.48
C LEU A 115 3.83 13.79 -4.59
N CYS A 116 4.36 12.94 -5.46
CA CYS A 116 5.11 13.33 -6.64
C CYS A 116 4.21 13.21 -7.89
N ARG A 117 3.79 14.34 -8.45
CA ARG A 117 2.93 14.39 -9.63
C ARG A 117 3.65 14.10 -10.95
N GLU A 118 4.96 14.18 -10.95
CA GLU A 118 5.80 13.99 -12.15
C GLU A 118 6.12 12.52 -12.41
N LYS A 119 5.86 11.65 -11.41
CA LYS A 119 6.12 10.21 -11.50
C LYS A 119 4.84 9.40 -11.67
N ILE A 120 4.96 8.26 -12.34
CA ILE A 120 3.89 7.26 -12.40
C ILE A 120 3.83 6.58 -11.03
N ALA A 121 2.73 6.79 -10.31
CA ALA A 121 2.56 6.37 -8.93
C ALA A 121 1.82 5.04 -8.83
N TYR A 122 2.37 4.12 -8.03
CA TYR A 122 1.79 2.84 -7.68
C TYR A 122 1.45 2.85 -6.19
N LEU A 123 0.29 2.31 -5.82
CA LEU A 123 -0.14 2.18 -4.42
C LEU A 123 -0.38 0.71 -4.09
N LEU A 124 0.38 0.17 -3.15
CA LEU A 124 0.13 -1.13 -2.53
C LEU A 124 -0.68 -0.89 -1.24
N ASP A 125 -1.94 -1.34 -1.22
CA ASP A 125 -2.88 -1.07 -0.14
C ASP A 125 -3.86 -2.25 -0.01
N ASP A 126 -4.36 -2.55 1.17
CA ASP A 126 -5.35 -3.60 1.38
C ASP A 126 -6.79 -3.09 1.27
N TYR A 127 -6.99 -1.77 1.39
CA TYR A 127 -8.30 -1.16 1.41
C TYR A 127 -8.72 -0.69 0.01
N ILE A 128 -9.70 -1.38 -0.57
CA ILE A 128 -10.17 -1.16 -1.95
C ILE A 128 -10.55 0.31 -2.20
N ARG A 129 -11.14 1.00 -1.22
CA ARG A 129 -11.51 2.41 -1.39
C ARG A 129 -10.29 3.29 -1.70
N ASN A 130 -9.15 3.04 -1.07
CA ASN A 130 -7.91 3.76 -1.38
C ASN A 130 -7.47 3.49 -2.81
N LEU A 131 -7.54 2.24 -3.25
CA LEU A 131 -7.13 1.82 -4.59
C LEU A 131 -8.01 2.40 -5.69
N VAL A 132 -9.34 2.44 -5.46
CA VAL A 132 -10.32 3.00 -6.43
C VAL A 132 -10.13 4.51 -6.60
N HIS A 133 -9.78 5.23 -5.53
CA HIS A 133 -9.59 6.69 -5.59
C HIS A 133 -8.14 7.10 -5.92
N TRP A 134 -7.23 6.13 -6.06
CA TRP A 134 -5.85 6.41 -6.41
C TRP A 134 -5.71 6.83 -7.87
N SER A 135 -5.05 7.96 -8.12
CA SER A 135 -4.85 8.50 -9.47
C SER A 135 -3.73 7.83 -10.28
N GLY A 136 -3.19 6.72 -9.80
CA GLY A 136 -2.16 5.91 -10.43
C GLY A 136 -2.60 4.45 -10.59
N VAL A 137 -1.65 3.52 -10.43
CA VAL A 137 -1.91 2.09 -10.49
C VAL A 137 -2.09 1.54 -9.08
N GLY A 138 -3.29 1.04 -8.77
CA GLY A 138 -3.59 0.36 -7.51
C GLY A 138 -3.15 -1.11 -7.55
N ILE A 139 -2.56 -1.57 -6.44
CA ILE A 139 -2.16 -2.97 -6.22
C ILE A 139 -2.76 -3.40 -4.88
N LYS A 140 -3.65 -4.37 -4.88
CA LYS A 140 -4.24 -4.88 -3.64
C LYS A 140 -3.30 -5.85 -2.95
N PHE A 141 -3.00 -5.60 -1.68
CA PHE A 141 -2.36 -6.59 -0.82
C PHE A 141 -3.42 -7.51 -0.23
N CYS A 142 -3.33 -8.81 -0.53
CA CYS A 142 -4.30 -9.81 -0.15
C CYS A 142 -3.77 -10.69 0.97
N THR A 143 -4.53 -10.77 2.07
CA THR A 143 -4.31 -11.66 3.20
C THR A 143 -5.53 -12.56 3.36
N GLU A 144 -5.46 -13.58 4.21
CA GLU A 144 -6.61 -14.43 4.57
C GLU A 144 -7.79 -13.63 5.16
N TYR A 145 -7.53 -12.46 5.74
CA TYR A 145 -8.54 -11.61 6.37
C TYR A 145 -9.23 -10.64 5.43
N ASN A 146 -8.61 -10.29 4.29
CA ASN A 146 -9.12 -9.23 3.41
C ASN A 146 -9.40 -9.67 1.97
N ASP A 147 -8.98 -10.87 1.53
CA ASP A 147 -9.10 -11.28 0.13
C ASP A 147 -10.55 -11.39 -0.33
N SER A 148 -11.46 -11.83 0.56
CA SER A 148 -12.89 -11.94 0.29
C SER A 148 -13.66 -10.63 0.44
N ARG A 149 -13.04 -9.56 0.93
CA ARG A 149 -13.70 -8.26 1.19
C ARG A 149 -13.75 -7.43 -0.08
N GLY A 150 -14.92 -7.33 -0.68
CA GLY A 150 -15.19 -6.52 -1.86
C GLY A 150 -14.61 -7.09 -3.17
N SER A 151 -15.00 -6.50 -4.30
CA SER A 151 -14.49 -6.84 -5.62
C SER A 151 -13.34 -5.90 -5.99
N TRP A 152 -12.21 -6.47 -6.41
CA TRP A 152 -11.08 -5.73 -6.97
C TRP A 152 -10.57 -6.47 -8.21
N ASP A 153 -10.66 -5.83 -9.36
CA ASP A 153 -10.28 -6.45 -10.64
C ASP A 153 -8.85 -6.07 -11.08
N GLY A 154 -8.16 -5.21 -10.29
CA GLY A 154 -6.78 -4.79 -10.56
C GLY A 154 -5.74 -5.80 -10.06
N HIS A 155 -4.49 -5.33 -10.03
CA HIS A 155 -3.35 -6.13 -9.60
C HIS A 155 -3.44 -6.57 -8.14
N ARG A 156 -2.92 -7.76 -7.84
CA ARG A 156 -2.91 -8.37 -6.50
C ARG A 156 -1.53 -8.90 -6.15
N ILE A 157 -1.17 -8.75 -4.88
CA ILE A 157 -0.02 -9.41 -4.24
C ILE A 157 -0.55 -10.15 -3.02
N TYR A 158 -0.11 -11.36 -2.80
CA TYR A 158 -0.61 -12.21 -1.73
C TYR A 158 0.40 -12.36 -0.60
N ALA A 159 -0.05 -12.31 0.65
CA ALA A 159 0.79 -12.51 1.83
C ALA A 159 1.46 -13.90 1.87
N THR A 160 0.92 -14.86 1.11
CA THR A 160 1.49 -16.21 0.95
C THR A 160 2.66 -16.29 -0.01
N ASP A 161 2.90 -15.26 -0.83
CA ASP A 161 4.05 -15.21 -1.73
C ASP A 161 5.35 -15.04 -0.92
N THR A 162 6.45 -15.56 -1.43
CA THR A 162 7.78 -15.30 -0.85
C THR A 162 8.24 -13.88 -1.15
N PRO A 163 9.17 -13.31 -0.36
CA PRO A 163 9.69 -11.96 -0.59
C PRO A 163 10.20 -11.71 -2.03
N PRO A 164 11.00 -12.62 -2.65
CA PRO A 164 11.43 -12.43 -4.03
C PRO A 164 10.26 -12.48 -5.04
N GLU A 165 9.25 -13.33 -4.81
CA GLU A 165 8.06 -13.41 -5.67
C GLU A 165 7.23 -12.15 -5.59
N MET A 166 6.99 -11.61 -4.37
CA MET A 166 6.30 -10.33 -4.19
C MET A 166 7.05 -9.19 -4.88
N ALA A 167 8.36 -9.05 -4.63
CA ALA A 167 9.18 -8.02 -5.25
C ALA A 167 9.14 -8.11 -6.79
N LYS A 168 9.30 -9.32 -7.33
CA LYS A 168 9.21 -9.56 -8.78
C LYS A 168 7.85 -9.18 -9.35
N LYS A 169 6.75 -9.58 -8.71
CA LYS A 169 5.39 -9.24 -9.15
C LYS A 169 5.16 -7.73 -9.15
N ILE A 170 5.54 -7.03 -8.07
CA ILE A 170 5.42 -5.58 -7.96
C ILE A 170 6.22 -4.90 -9.08
N LEU A 171 7.48 -5.26 -9.28
CA LEU A 171 8.32 -4.70 -10.33
C LEU A 171 7.78 -5.01 -11.75
N MET A 172 7.21 -6.18 -11.97
CA MET A 172 6.54 -6.51 -13.25
C MET A 172 5.33 -5.60 -13.49
N ILE A 173 4.49 -5.38 -12.49
CA ILE A 173 3.35 -4.45 -12.56
C ILE A 173 3.85 -3.04 -12.86
N MET A 174 4.91 -2.60 -12.18
CA MET A 174 5.50 -1.28 -12.41
C MET A 174 6.10 -1.14 -13.81
N LYS A 175 6.54 -2.23 -14.45
CA LYS A 175 7.08 -2.23 -15.82
C LYS A 175 6.02 -2.21 -16.92
N MET A 176 4.82 -2.74 -16.62
CA MET A 176 3.73 -2.72 -17.59
C MET A 176 3.49 -1.26 -17.98
N ASP A 177 3.67 -0.97 -19.28
CA ASP A 177 3.40 0.36 -19.82
C ASP A 177 1.99 0.79 -19.45
N TYR A 178 1.87 1.94 -18.82
CA TYR A 178 0.59 2.58 -18.51
C TYR A 178 -0.08 3.09 -19.79
N LYS A 179 -0.37 2.18 -20.70
CA LYS A 179 -1.17 2.47 -21.90
C LYS A 179 -2.64 2.24 -21.60
N GLY A 180 -3.26 3.09 -20.79
CA GLY A 180 -4.71 3.01 -20.71
C GLY A 180 -5.42 3.36 -19.41
N GLY A 181 -4.76 3.82 -18.38
CA GLY A 181 -5.42 4.08 -17.10
C GLY A 181 -6.35 5.30 -17.07
N TYR A 182 -6.23 6.22 -17.99
CA TYR A 182 -7.15 7.37 -18.07
C TYR A 182 -8.49 7.06 -18.75
N GLY A 183 -8.59 5.99 -19.54
CA GLY A 183 -9.80 5.64 -20.28
C GLY A 183 -10.87 4.92 -19.45
N MET A 184 -10.49 4.16 -18.42
CA MET A 184 -11.45 3.43 -17.59
C MET A 184 -12.08 4.27 -16.47
N LEU A 185 -11.40 5.29 -15.99
CA LEU A 185 -11.93 6.17 -14.93
C LEU A 185 -13.01 7.14 -15.44
N GLN A 186 -13.09 7.44 -16.74
CA GLN A 186 -14.16 8.30 -17.27
C GLN A 186 -15.49 7.58 -17.47
N MET A 187 -15.52 6.24 -17.55
CA MET A 187 -16.79 5.50 -17.67
C MET A 187 -17.48 5.22 -16.33
N GLN A 188 -16.78 5.31 -15.22
CA GLN A 188 -17.34 4.98 -13.90
C GLN A 188 -17.87 6.20 -13.10
N SER A 189 -17.57 7.42 -13.51
CA SER A 189 -18.06 8.62 -12.81
C SER A 189 -19.57 8.84 -12.93
N SER A 190 -20.25 8.20 -13.90
CA SER A 190 -21.69 8.26 -14.05
C SER A 190 -22.45 7.19 -13.23
N GLU A 191 -21.80 6.12 -12.81
CA GLU A 191 -22.40 5.05 -12.00
C GLU A 191 -22.20 5.25 -10.48
N ILE A 192 -21.20 6.01 -10.07
CA ILE A 192 -20.92 6.28 -8.65
C ILE A 192 -22.01 7.13 -7.98
N THR A 193 -22.79 7.90 -8.75
CA THR A 193 -23.88 8.73 -8.23
C THR A 193 -25.10 7.91 -7.76
N LEU A 194 -25.19 6.63 -8.09
CA LEU A 194 -26.35 5.78 -7.77
C LEU A 194 -26.18 4.91 -6.51
N LEU A 195 -25.00 4.88 -5.89
CA LEU A 195 -24.74 4.05 -4.71
C LEU A 195 -24.67 4.81 -3.38
N GLU A 196 -24.88 6.13 -3.39
CA GLU A 196 -24.95 6.92 -2.16
C GLU A 196 -26.40 7.20 -1.77
N ARG A 197 -27.13 6.23 -1.24
CA ARG A 197 -28.17 6.39 -0.20
C ARG A 197 -28.72 5.05 0.28
N PRO A 198 -28.36 4.57 1.47
CA PRO A 198 -29.31 3.76 2.23
C PRO A 198 -30.29 4.72 2.89
N ASN A 199 -31.56 4.60 2.54
CA ASN A 199 -32.67 5.21 3.26
C ASN A 199 -32.62 4.77 4.74
N VAL A 200 -32.38 5.71 5.62
CA VAL A 200 -32.72 5.55 7.03
C VAL A 200 -34.18 6.01 7.17
N GLU A 201 -35.08 5.07 7.08
CA GLU A 201 -36.47 5.31 7.54
C GLU A 201 -36.45 5.60 9.05
N LYS A 202 -36.84 6.80 9.38
CA LYS A 202 -37.24 7.18 10.73
C LYS A 202 -38.55 6.50 11.02
N ASN A 203 -38.55 5.49 11.86
CA ASN A 203 -39.77 5.08 12.55
C ASN A 203 -39.84 5.82 13.89
N SER A 204 -40.89 6.62 13.98
CA SER A 204 -41.44 7.32 15.14
C SER A 204 -41.84 6.39 16.26
#